data_158553ea58b81fba7ab1a13cab7bc166
#
_entry.id   158553ea58b81fba7ab1a13cab7bc166
#
_cell.length_a   1.000
_cell.length_b   1.000
_cell.length_c   1.000
_cell.angle_alpha   90.00
_cell.angle_beta   90.00
_cell.angle_gamma   90.00
#
_symmetry.space_group_name_H-M   'P 1'
#
loop_
_entity.id
_entity.type
_entity.pdbx_description
1 polymer ?
#
loop_
_entity_poly.entity_id
_entity_poly.type
_entity_poly.pdbx_seq_one_letter_code
_entity_poly.pdbx_strand_id
1 'polypeptide(L)'
;MKIIVVTGGIGSGKSSVCAIMEEYGFPIYQADSRVKSLYVSDADLLHSIEERFKESFRDESGKFSAGRLASRIFSDAQALQDVEALVFPALMRDFDFFCSEVGDKAGFVVFESATVLEKPQFDGFGDLVLLVDAPLEVRKTRACARDAACAAEVVARMQKQPLMNAFSEGSPDARVDYVIHNVGTFEDLRKEVESFINNLNISK
;
A
#
# COMPACT_ATOMS: atom_id res chain seq x y z
N MET A 1 9.33 -9.21 -16.54
CA MET A 1 8.05 -8.95 -15.83
C MET A 1 8.00 -7.46 -15.50
N LYS A 2 6.85 -6.78 -15.74
CA LYS A 2 6.65 -5.36 -15.42
C LYS A 2 5.89 -5.20 -14.12
N ILE A 3 6.16 -4.14 -13.38
CA ILE A 3 5.52 -3.84 -12.09
C ILE A 3 4.46 -2.75 -12.30
N ILE A 4 3.21 -3.06 -11.96
CA ILE A 4 2.13 -2.07 -11.87
C ILE A 4 1.97 -1.70 -10.39
N VAL A 5 2.25 -0.47 -10.05
CA VAL A 5 1.99 0.05 -8.70
C VAL A 5 0.53 0.48 -8.62
N VAL A 6 -0.24 -0.11 -7.73
CA VAL A 6 -1.62 0.32 -7.42
C VAL A 6 -1.61 1.10 -6.11
N THR A 7 -1.91 2.38 -6.20
CA THR A 7 -1.92 3.28 -5.03
C THR A 7 -3.22 4.07 -4.95
N GLY A 8 -3.37 4.85 -3.90
CA GLY A 8 -4.55 5.68 -3.66
C GLY A 8 -4.84 5.86 -2.18
N GLY A 9 -5.65 6.84 -1.85
CA GLY A 9 -5.96 7.18 -0.46
C GLY A 9 -6.69 6.09 0.31
N ILE A 10 -6.65 6.18 1.62
CA ILE A 10 -7.46 5.33 2.52
C ILE A 10 -8.93 5.41 2.08
N GLY A 11 -9.57 4.25 1.89
CA GLY A 11 -10.98 4.16 1.48
C GLY A 11 -11.25 4.39 -0.02
N SER A 12 -10.23 4.57 -0.86
CA SER A 12 -10.42 4.77 -2.31
C SER A 12 -10.92 3.54 -3.07
N GLY A 13 -10.67 2.32 -2.54
CA GLY A 13 -11.10 1.07 -3.17
C GLY A 13 -9.97 0.30 -3.88
N LYS A 14 -8.72 0.56 -3.57
CA LYS A 14 -7.55 -0.19 -4.09
C LYS A 14 -7.73 -1.71 -4.02
N SER A 15 -8.16 -2.21 -2.87
CA SER A 15 -8.35 -3.66 -2.69
C SER A 15 -9.42 -4.25 -3.62
N SER A 16 -10.46 -3.46 -3.97
CA SER A 16 -11.46 -3.89 -4.97
C SER A 16 -10.87 -3.89 -6.38
N VAL A 17 -10.05 -2.90 -6.73
CA VAL A 17 -9.31 -2.89 -8.00
C VAL A 17 -8.37 -4.08 -8.08
N CYS A 18 -7.59 -4.34 -7.04
CA CYS A 18 -6.69 -5.50 -6.98
C CYS A 18 -7.45 -6.82 -7.10
N ALA A 19 -8.60 -6.98 -6.42
CA ALA A 19 -9.41 -8.19 -6.54
C ALA A 19 -9.92 -8.43 -7.97
N ILE A 20 -10.34 -7.36 -8.66
CA ILE A 20 -10.73 -7.47 -10.07
C ILE A 20 -9.52 -7.84 -10.93
N MET A 21 -8.35 -7.21 -10.74
CA MET A 21 -7.13 -7.54 -11.49
C MET A 21 -6.70 -9.01 -11.25
N GLU A 22 -6.87 -9.52 -10.02
CA GLU A 22 -6.57 -10.91 -9.67
C GLU A 22 -7.47 -11.89 -10.45
N GLU A 23 -8.75 -11.58 -10.64
CA GLU A 23 -9.66 -12.36 -11.48
C GLU A 23 -9.18 -12.44 -12.95
N TYR A 24 -8.44 -11.43 -13.42
CA TYR A 24 -7.79 -11.39 -14.74
C TYR A 24 -6.39 -12.00 -14.75
N GLY A 25 -5.98 -12.65 -13.66
CA GLY A 25 -4.73 -13.38 -13.56
C GLY A 25 -3.49 -12.54 -13.25
N PHE A 26 -3.65 -11.32 -12.77
CA PHE A 26 -2.55 -10.50 -12.27
C PHE A 26 -2.15 -10.97 -10.87
N PRO A 27 -0.90 -11.37 -10.62
CA PRO A 27 -0.40 -11.63 -9.28
C PRO A 27 -0.38 -10.34 -8.46
N ILE A 28 -0.95 -10.39 -7.26
CA ILE A 28 -1.10 -9.22 -6.39
C ILE A 28 -0.20 -9.32 -5.16
N TYR A 29 0.70 -8.37 -4.98
CA TYR A 29 1.51 -8.19 -3.80
C TYR A 29 0.97 -7.03 -2.96
N GLN A 30 0.39 -7.34 -1.81
CA GLN A 30 -0.20 -6.35 -0.89
C GLN A 30 0.85 -5.89 0.12
N ALA A 31 1.62 -4.86 -0.19
CA ALA A 31 2.76 -4.41 0.60
C ALA A 31 2.40 -4.08 2.05
N ASP A 32 1.29 -3.38 2.30
CA ASP A 32 0.88 -2.99 3.65
C ASP A 32 0.57 -4.22 4.54
N SER A 33 0.03 -5.30 3.95
CA SER A 33 -0.21 -6.57 4.64
C SER A 33 1.09 -7.35 4.85
N ARG A 34 1.99 -7.35 3.86
CA ARG A 34 3.29 -8.01 3.94
C ARG A 34 4.17 -7.41 5.03
N VAL A 35 4.23 -6.07 5.14
CA VAL A 35 4.95 -5.40 6.24
C VAL A 35 4.47 -5.91 7.61
N LYS A 36 3.14 -6.03 7.81
CA LYS A 36 2.61 -6.57 9.07
C LYS A 36 3.03 -8.02 9.32
N SER A 37 3.10 -8.83 8.27
CA SER A 37 3.55 -10.22 8.37
C SER A 37 5.05 -10.30 8.66
N LEU A 38 5.87 -9.44 8.05
CA LEU A 38 7.32 -9.39 8.24
C LEU A 38 7.72 -9.12 9.69
N TYR A 39 7.01 -8.24 10.40
CA TYR A 39 7.25 -8.04 11.83
C TYR A 39 7.10 -9.31 12.68
N VAL A 40 6.37 -10.30 12.20
CA VAL A 40 6.13 -11.57 12.92
C VAL A 40 7.02 -12.69 12.39
N SER A 41 7.26 -12.74 11.07
CA SER A 41 7.92 -13.85 10.39
C SER A 41 9.43 -13.63 10.16
N ASP A 42 9.87 -12.37 10.06
CA ASP A 42 11.28 -12.02 9.88
C ASP A 42 11.92 -11.69 11.23
N ALA A 43 12.55 -12.69 11.84
CA ALA A 43 13.19 -12.56 13.14
C ALA A 43 14.37 -11.57 13.12
N ASP A 44 15.08 -11.49 11.99
CA ASP A 44 16.25 -10.61 11.84
C ASP A 44 15.79 -9.15 11.72
N LEU A 45 14.68 -8.90 11.02
CA LEU A 45 14.06 -7.57 10.96
C LEU A 45 13.64 -7.11 12.36
N LEU A 46 12.90 -7.95 13.10
CA LEU A 46 12.45 -7.59 14.43
C LEU A 46 13.64 -7.36 15.38
N HIS A 47 14.67 -8.21 15.32
CA HIS A 47 15.88 -8.05 16.10
C HIS A 47 16.59 -6.72 15.78
N SER A 48 16.73 -6.38 14.51
CA SER A 48 17.34 -5.11 14.08
C SER A 48 16.58 -3.88 14.58
N ILE A 49 15.25 -3.96 14.61
CA ILE A 49 14.41 -2.89 15.18
C ILE A 49 14.62 -2.80 16.70
N GLU A 50 14.60 -3.94 17.41
CA GLU A 50 14.84 -3.99 18.88
C GLU A 50 16.23 -3.46 19.22
N GLU A 51 17.27 -3.79 18.45
CA GLU A 51 18.62 -3.25 18.63
C GLU A 51 18.70 -1.75 18.36
N ARG A 52 18.03 -1.26 17.30
CA ARG A 52 18.03 0.19 16.97
C ARG A 52 17.47 1.03 18.10
N PHE A 53 16.40 0.55 18.75
CA PHE A 53 15.74 1.30 19.83
C PHE A 53 16.22 0.87 21.24
N LYS A 54 16.99 -0.20 21.37
CA LYS A 54 17.36 -0.82 22.65
C LYS A 54 16.14 -1.09 23.53
N GLU A 55 15.06 -1.53 22.88
CA GLU A 55 13.75 -1.76 23.48
C GLU A 55 13.13 -3.02 22.87
N SER A 56 12.42 -3.80 23.66
CA SER A 56 11.71 -4.99 23.16
C SER A 56 10.30 -4.63 22.72
N PHE A 57 9.96 -5.03 21.49
CA PHE A 57 8.63 -4.90 20.92
C PHE A 57 7.84 -6.20 20.99
N ARG A 58 8.06 -6.98 22.07
CA ARG A 58 7.36 -8.24 22.34
C ARG A 58 6.40 -8.09 23.51
N ASP A 59 5.32 -8.87 23.48
CA ASP A 59 4.40 -8.99 24.60
C ASP A 59 4.97 -9.94 25.68
N GLU A 60 4.19 -10.19 26.75
CA GLU A 60 4.57 -11.06 27.87
C GLU A 60 4.77 -12.52 27.44
N SER A 61 4.21 -12.93 26.29
CA SER A 61 4.40 -14.27 25.72
C SER A 61 5.61 -14.36 24.78
N GLY A 62 6.34 -13.26 24.59
CA GLY A 62 7.50 -13.17 23.69
C GLY A 62 7.12 -12.96 22.21
N LYS A 63 5.83 -12.72 21.88
CA LYS A 63 5.38 -12.46 20.51
C LYS A 63 5.44 -10.98 20.19
N PHE A 64 5.63 -10.66 18.91
CA PHE A 64 5.63 -9.26 18.44
C PHE A 64 4.35 -8.53 18.86
N SER A 65 4.51 -7.33 19.39
CA SER A 65 3.44 -6.43 19.81
C SER A 65 3.39 -5.20 18.92
N ALA A 66 2.46 -5.20 17.97
CA ALA A 66 2.23 -4.04 17.09
C ALA A 66 1.90 -2.76 17.85
N GLY A 67 1.21 -2.88 19.00
CA GLY A 67 0.87 -1.73 19.84
C GLY A 67 2.10 -1.06 20.46
N ARG A 68 3.09 -1.83 20.91
CA ARG A 68 4.34 -1.27 21.47
C ARG A 68 5.13 -0.52 20.40
N LEU A 69 5.31 -1.14 19.22
CA LEU A 69 5.99 -0.47 18.11
C LEU A 69 5.23 0.77 17.66
N ALA A 70 3.91 0.70 17.50
CA ALA A 70 3.07 1.83 17.13
C ALA A 70 3.20 2.99 18.12
N SER A 71 3.19 2.72 19.43
CA SER A 71 3.38 3.74 20.47
C SER A 71 4.72 4.45 20.35
N ARG A 72 5.79 3.71 20.02
CA ARG A 72 7.14 4.26 19.86
C ARG A 72 7.25 5.17 18.63
N ILE A 73 6.71 4.75 17.49
CA ILE A 73 6.81 5.51 16.22
C ILE A 73 5.74 6.59 16.07
N PHE A 74 4.66 6.54 16.84
CA PHE A 74 3.55 7.49 16.68
C PHE A 74 3.90 8.89 17.17
N SER A 75 4.72 8.97 18.22
CA SER A 75 5.13 10.22 18.88
C SER A 75 6.49 10.77 18.43
N ASP A 76 7.21 10.02 17.57
CA ASP A 76 8.59 10.32 17.19
C ASP A 76 8.79 10.09 15.69
N ALA A 77 8.84 11.19 14.93
CA ALA A 77 9.02 11.14 13.47
C ALA A 77 10.36 10.50 13.06
N GLN A 78 11.42 10.68 13.86
CA GLN A 78 12.70 10.04 13.60
C GLN A 78 12.62 8.54 13.82
N ALA A 79 11.93 8.10 14.88
CA ALA A 79 11.70 6.67 15.11
C ALA A 79 10.93 6.01 13.96
N LEU A 80 9.94 6.71 13.38
CA LEU A 80 9.24 6.22 12.20
C LEU A 80 10.20 6.04 11.03
N GLN A 81 11.04 7.03 10.74
CA GLN A 81 12.02 6.95 9.65
C GLN A 81 13.03 5.81 9.87
N ASP A 82 13.50 5.63 11.11
CA ASP A 82 14.42 4.56 11.47
C ASP A 82 13.80 3.17 11.22
N VAL A 83 12.54 2.97 11.62
CA VAL A 83 11.81 1.72 11.34
C VAL A 83 11.63 1.52 9.84
N GLU A 84 11.20 2.55 9.10
CA GLU A 84 11.02 2.49 7.66
C GLU A 84 12.32 2.13 6.92
N ALA A 85 13.46 2.65 7.36
CA ALA A 85 14.77 2.33 6.80
C ALA A 85 15.16 0.86 6.98
N LEU A 86 14.70 0.20 8.04
CA LEU A 86 14.91 -1.24 8.28
C LEU A 86 13.87 -2.10 7.55
N VAL A 87 12.61 -1.66 7.53
CA VAL A 87 11.49 -2.40 6.92
C VAL A 87 11.58 -2.41 5.40
N PHE A 88 11.97 -1.30 4.78
CA PHE A 88 11.98 -1.19 3.32
C PHE A 88 12.87 -2.26 2.64
N PRO A 89 14.12 -2.48 3.04
CA PRO A 89 14.94 -3.55 2.45
C PRO A 89 14.35 -4.95 2.67
N ALA A 90 13.72 -5.20 3.83
CA ALA A 90 13.06 -6.48 4.12
C ALA A 90 11.84 -6.68 3.22
N LEU A 91 11.03 -5.64 3.03
CA LEU A 91 9.88 -5.65 2.11
C LEU A 91 10.32 -5.93 0.67
N MET A 92 11.40 -5.30 0.21
CA MET A 92 11.89 -5.50 -1.15
C MET A 92 12.42 -6.93 -1.36
N ARG A 93 13.13 -7.51 -0.38
CA ARG A 93 13.53 -8.93 -0.45
C ARG A 93 12.31 -9.87 -0.52
N ASP A 94 11.27 -9.60 0.27
CA ASP A 94 10.02 -10.39 0.24
C ASP A 94 9.29 -10.23 -1.11
N PHE A 95 9.30 -9.02 -1.68
CA PHE A 95 8.75 -8.77 -3.00
C PHE A 95 9.53 -9.47 -4.12
N ASP A 96 10.86 -9.44 -4.08
CA ASP A 96 11.71 -10.16 -5.04
C ASP A 96 11.47 -11.67 -4.96
N PHE A 97 11.32 -12.20 -3.75
CA PHE A 97 10.96 -13.61 -3.56
C PHE A 97 9.58 -13.91 -4.16
N PHE A 98 8.57 -13.09 -3.88
CA PHE A 98 7.24 -13.22 -4.50
C PHE A 98 7.32 -13.20 -6.01
N CYS A 99 8.07 -12.28 -6.61
CA CYS A 99 8.26 -12.21 -8.05
C CYS A 99 8.92 -13.49 -8.60
N SER A 100 9.87 -14.07 -7.88
CA SER A 100 10.52 -15.33 -8.29
C SER A 100 9.55 -16.52 -8.27
N GLU A 101 8.64 -16.59 -7.30
CA GLU A 101 7.60 -17.62 -7.22
C GLU A 101 6.55 -17.48 -8.34
N VAL A 102 6.19 -16.24 -8.70
CA VAL A 102 5.29 -15.95 -9.83
C VAL A 102 5.89 -16.39 -11.16
N GLY A 103 7.19 -16.21 -11.31
CA GLY A 103 7.97 -16.58 -12.48
C GLY A 103 7.72 -15.70 -13.73
N ASP A 104 8.53 -15.92 -14.76
CA ASP A 104 8.57 -15.05 -15.96
C ASP A 104 7.32 -15.12 -16.85
N LYS A 105 6.42 -16.06 -16.61
CA LYS A 105 5.20 -16.22 -17.41
C LYS A 105 4.17 -15.12 -17.15
N ALA A 106 4.20 -14.50 -15.98
CA ALA A 106 3.39 -13.34 -15.71
C ALA A 106 4.02 -12.12 -16.40
N GLY A 107 3.33 -11.52 -17.36
CA GLY A 107 3.80 -10.30 -18.03
C GLY A 107 3.89 -9.11 -17.08
N PHE A 108 3.03 -9.12 -16.06
CA PHE A 108 2.91 -8.08 -15.04
C PHE A 108 2.77 -8.67 -13.65
N VAL A 109 3.17 -7.91 -12.63
CA VAL A 109 2.88 -8.10 -11.21
C VAL A 109 2.33 -6.79 -10.65
N VAL A 110 1.38 -6.89 -9.74
CA VAL A 110 0.80 -5.72 -9.07
C VAL A 110 1.42 -5.56 -7.69
N PHE A 111 1.94 -4.38 -7.39
CA PHE A 111 2.39 -3.96 -6.07
C PHE A 111 1.38 -2.96 -5.50
N GLU A 112 0.58 -3.38 -4.52
CA GLU A 112 -0.42 -2.53 -3.88
C GLU A 112 0.13 -1.90 -2.61
N SER A 113 0.12 -0.57 -2.53
CA SER A 113 0.44 0.19 -1.32
C SER A 113 -0.27 1.54 -1.27
N ALA A 114 -0.80 1.88 -0.10
CA ALA A 114 -1.46 3.16 0.12
C ALA A 114 -0.48 4.34 0.25
N THR A 115 0.80 4.09 0.44
CA THR A 115 1.79 5.12 0.79
C THR A 115 2.95 5.24 -0.18
N VAL A 116 2.92 4.52 -1.30
CA VAL A 116 4.04 4.48 -2.24
C VAL A 116 4.45 5.87 -2.74
N LEU A 117 3.50 6.74 -3.09
CA LEU A 117 3.81 8.09 -3.54
C LEU A 117 4.21 9.04 -2.39
N GLU A 118 3.95 8.67 -1.16
CA GLU A 118 4.32 9.44 0.04
C GLU A 118 5.74 9.12 0.55
N LYS A 119 6.41 8.13 -0.07
CA LYS A 119 7.69 7.58 0.41
C LYS A 119 8.77 7.72 -0.66
N PRO A 120 9.82 8.54 -0.43
CA PRO A 120 10.92 8.73 -1.38
C PRO A 120 11.63 7.41 -1.77
N GLN A 121 11.59 6.39 -0.90
CA GLN A 121 12.18 5.08 -1.17
C GLN A 121 11.57 4.39 -2.39
N PHE A 122 10.35 4.78 -2.79
CA PHE A 122 9.67 4.27 -3.98
C PHE A 122 9.76 5.19 -5.19
N ASP A 123 10.56 6.25 -5.16
CA ASP A 123 10.75 7.11 -6.32
C ASP A 123 11.36 6.31 -7.49
N GLY A 124 10.63 6.27 -8.61
CA GLY A 124 11.00 5.46 -9.77
C GLY A 124 10.72 3.94 -9.62
N PHE A 125 10.04 3.53 -8.54
CA PHE A 125 9.61 2.14 -8.38
C PHE A 125 8.36 1.86 -9.22
N GLY A 126 8.42 0.78 -9.99
CA GLY A 126 7.35 0.34 -10.88
C GLY A 126 7.46 0.91 -12.30
N ASP A 127 6.89 0.17 -13.24
CA ASP A 127 6.84 0.55 -14.65
C ASP A 127 5.61 1.37 -14.99
N LEU A 128 4.54 1.25 -14.18
CA LEU A 128 3.27 1.98 -14.29
C LEU A 128 2.71 2.26 -12.90
N VAL A 129 2.18 3.45 -12.71
CA VAL A 129 1.47 3.85 -11.49
C VAL A 129 0.00 4.07 -11.77
N LEU A 130 -0.83 3.19 -11.22
CA LEU A 130 -2.29 3.25 -11.26
C LEU A 130 -2.80 3.84 -9.94
N LEU A 131 -3.36 5.04 -10.01
CA LEU A 131 -4.00 5.68 -8.87
C LEU A 131 -5.49 5.35 -8.82
N VAL A 132 -5.95 4.87 -7.68
CA VAL A 132 -7.39 4.71 -7.40
C VAL A 132 -7.86 5.90 -6.58
N ASP A 133 -8.69 6.74 -7.18
CA ASP A 133 -9.24 7.95 -6.56
C ASP A 133 -10.73 7.82 -6.26
N ALA A 134 -11.16 8.48 -5.20
CA ALA A 134 -12.56 8.67 -4.84
C ALA A 134 -12.70 9.93 -3.97
N PRO A 135 -13.85 10.64 -4.02
CA PRO A 135 -14.09 11.82 -3.22
C PRO A 135 -13.86 11.57 -1.72
N LEU A 136 -13.32 12.56 -1.02
CA LEU A 136 -12.92 12.45 0.38
C LEU A 136 -14.04 11.90 1.29
N GLU A 137 -15.26 12.38 1.14
CA GLU A 137 -16.40 11.91 1.95
C GLU A 137 -16.78 10.45 1.67
N VAL A 138 -16.66 10.01 0.41
CA VAL A 138 -16.86 8.61 0.04
C VAL A 138 -15.77 7.73 0.67
N ARG A 139 -14.52 8.15 0.58
CA ARG A 139 -13.37 7.45 1.18
C ARG A 139 -13.53 7.34 2.68
N LYS A 140 -13.90 8.43 3.36
CA LYS A 140 -14.14 8.49 4.80
C LYS A 140 -15.25 7.53 5.23
N THR A 141 -16.40 7.57 4.56
CA THR A 141 -17.54 6.68 4.84
C THR A 141 -17.13 5.22 4.72
N ARG A 142 -16.45 4.85 3.62
CA ARG A 142 -15.98 3.48 3.37
C ARG A 142 -14.98 3.02 4.43
N ALA A 143 -14.03 3.88 4.82
CA ALA A 143 -13.02 3.55 5.82
C ALA A 143 -13.62 3.39 7.22
N CYS A 144 -14.55 4.26 7.64
CA CYS A 144 -15.25 4.14 8.91
C CYS A 144 -16.04 2.82 8.99
N ALA A 145 -16.76 2.48 7.93
CA ALA A 145 -17.55 1.23 7.89
C ALA A 145 -16.66 -0.03 7.95
N ARG A 146 -15.53 -0.04 7.21
CA ARG A 146 -14.60 -1.17 7.16
C ARG A 146 -13.90 -1.41 8.48
N ASP A 147 -13.38 -0.35 9.10
CA ASP A 147 -12.49 -0.43 10.27
C ASP A 147 -13.26 -0.40 11.59
N ALA A 148 -14.58 -0.23 11.56
CA ALA A 148 -15.41 0.07 12.74
C ALA A 148 -14.83 1.22 13.59
N ALA A 149 -14.15 2.16 12.93
CA ALA A 149 -13.41 3.25 13.55
C ALA A 149 -14.24 4.54 13.55
N CYS A 150 -14.00 5.41 14.53
CA CYS A 150 -14.66 6.71 14.52
C CYS A 150 -14.12 7.61 13.40
N ALA A 151 -14.95 8.55 12.95
CA ALA A 151 -14.60 9.46 11.86
C ALA A 151 -13.31 10.27 12.14
N ALA A 152 -13.06 10.65 13.40
CA ALA A 152 -11.88 11.40 13.79
C ALA A 152 -10.57 10.60 13.58
N GLU A 153 -10.57 9.32 13.95
CA GLU A 153 -9.43 8.44 13.74
C GLU A 153 -9.13 8.22 12.26
N VAL A 154 -10.18 8.02 11.45
CA VAL A 154 -10.06 7.88 9.99
C VAL A 154 -9.48 9.14 9.37
N VAL A 155 -9.99 10.32 9.74
CA VAL A 155 -9.50 11.62 9.25
C VAL A 155 -8.03 11.84 9.64
N ALA A 156 -7.65 11.54 10.89
CA ALA A 156 -6.26 11.65 11.32
C ALA A 156 -5.29 10.77 10.51
N ARG A 157 -5.74 9.58 10.09
CA ARG A 157 -4.98 8.70 9.19
C ARG A 157 -4.90 9.26 7.77
N MET A 158 -5.99 9.82 7.24
CA MET A 158 -6.02 10.45 5.92
C MET A 158 -5.13 11.69 5.83
N GLN A 159 -5.02 12.47 6.90
CA GLN A 159 -4.12 13.63 6.97
C GLN A 159 -2.63 13.27 6.82
N LYS A 160 -2.26 12.00 7.04
CA LYS A 160 -0.90 11.49 6.79
C LYS A 160 -0.65 11.12 5.32
N GLN A 161 -1.59 11.38 4.43
CA GLN A 161 -1.49 11.16 2.99
C GLN A 161 -1.68 12.49 2.23
N PRO A 162 -0.79 13.47 2.38
CA PRO A 162 -0.96 14.81 1.81
C PRO A 162 -1.00 14.79 0.28
N LEU A 163 -0.21 13.96 -0.41
CA LEU A 163 -0.22 13.87 -1.87
C LEU A 163 -1.55 13.31 -2.38
N MET A 164 -2.09 12.29 -1.71
CA MET A 164 -3.39 11.73 -2.07
C MET A 164 -4.52 12.73 -1.85
N ASN A 165 -4.44 13.56 -0.84
CA ASN A 165 -5.43 14.61 -0.60
C ASN A 165 -5.31 15.72 -1.65
N ALA A 166 -4.09 16.19 -1.93
CA ALA A 166 -3.84 17.17 -2.98
C ALA A 166 -4.31 16.67 -4.36
N PHE A 167 -4.09 15.40 -4.68
CA PHE A 167 -4.59 14.81 -5.93
C PHE A 167 -6.13 14.87 -6.01
N SER A 168 -6.81 14.45 -4.96
CA SER A 168 -8.28 14.50 -4.90
C SER A 168 -8.86 15.96 -4.94
N GLU A 169 -8.02 16.94 -4.65
CA GLU A 169 -8.30 18.38 -4.75
C GLU A 169 -7.91 18.98 -6.11
N GLY A 170 -7.50 18.14 -7.06
CA GLY A 170 -7.19 18.54 -8.43
C GLY A 170 -5.72 18.89 -8.69
N SER A 171 -4.80 18.54 -7.78
CA SER A 171 -3.37 18.69 -7.99
C SER A 171 -2.76 17.38 -8.51
N PRO A 172 -2.48 17.27 -9.84
CA PRO A 172 -1.96 16.02 -10.40
C PRO A 172 -0.54 15.71 -9.91
N ASP A 173 -0.24 14.42 -9.76
CA ASP A 173 1.12 13.95 -9.51
C ASP A 173 1.70 13.38 -10.83
N ALA A 174 2.84 13.90 -11.27
CA ALA A 174 3.47 13.51 -12.54
C ALA A 174 3.95 12.04 -12.57
N ARG A 175 3.99 11.37 -11.41
CA ARG A 175 4.33 9.95 -11.31
C ARG A 175 3.15 9.02 -11.61
N VAL A 176 1.93 9.55 -11.72
CA VAL A 176 0.72 8.79 -11.98
C VAL A 176 0.50 8.66 -13.48
N ASP A 177 0.48 7.43 -13.99
CA ASP A 177 0.26 7.12 -15.40
C ASP A 177 -1.22 6.93 -15.74
N TYR A 178 -2.00 6.39 -14.80
CA TYR A 178 -3.42 6.14 -15.01
C TYR A 178 -4.23 6.37 -13.72
N VAL A 179 -5.47 6.86 -13.88
CA VAL A 179 -6.39 7.11 -12.76
C VAL A 179 -7.68 6.34 -12.96
N ILE A 180 -8.09 5.59 -11.94
CA ILE A 180 -9.42 5.00 -11.84
C ILE A 180 -10.25 5.82 -10.85
N HIS A 181 -11.37 6.39 -11.32
CA HIS A 181 -12.30 7.15 -10.49
C HIS A 181 -13.40 6.25 -9.90
N ASN A 182 -13.20 5.78 -8.68
CA ASN A 182 -14.12 4.89 -8.00
C ASN A 182 -15.28 5.64 -7.32
N VAL A 183 -16.16 6.20 -8.13
CA VAL A 183 -17.30 7.03 -7.70
C VAL A 183 -18.67 6.36 -7.90
N GLY A 184 -18.71 5.27 -8.65
CA GLY A 184 -19.95 4.56 -9.03
C GLY A 184 -20.20 3.27 -8.25
N THR A 185 -20.90 2.36 -8.90
CA THR A 185 -21.15 1.01 -8.42
C THR A 185 -19.92 0.11 -8.58
N PHE A 186 -19.96 -1.09 -8.02
CA PHE A 186 -18.90 -2.08 -8.24
C PHE A 186 -18.78 -2.49 -9.72
N GLU A 187 -19.90 -2.52 -10.43
CA GLU A 187 -19.91 -2.81 -11.87
C GLU A 187 -19.26 -1.68 -12.70
N ASP A 188 -19.43 -0.45 -12.31
CA ASP A 188 -18.75 0.68 -12.95
C ASP A 188 -17.23 0.60 -12.69
N LEU A 189 -16.83 0.28 -11.46
CA LEU A 189 -15.43 0.06 -11.14
C LEU A 189 -14.82 -1.07 -11.96
N ARG A 190 -15.54 -2.17 -12.15
CA ARG A 190 -15.11 -3.30 -12.98
C ARG A 190 -14.83 -2.87 -14.41
N LYS A 191 -15.71 -2.09 -15.02
CA LYS A 191 -15.53 -1.57 -16.39
C LYS A 191 -14.29 -0.68 -16.51
N GLU A 192 -14.04 0.17 -15.51
CA GLU A 192 -12.83 1.01 -15.46
C GLU A 192 -11.54 0.16 -15.40
N VAL A 193 -11.53 -0.88 -14.57
CA VAL A 193 -10.39 -1.80 -14.45
C VAL A 193 -10.19 -2.60 -15.74
N GLU A 194 -11.27 -3.09 -16.35
CA GLU A 194 -11.22 -3.80 -17.64
C GLU A 194 -10.68 -2.90 -18.76
N SER A 195 -11.10 -1.65 -18.80
CA SER A 195 -10.58 -0.66 -19.75
C SER A 195 -9.08 -0.45 -19.57
N PHE A 196 -8.61 -0.33 -18.32
CA PHE A 196 -7.18 -0.24 -18.01
C PHE A 196 -6.42 -1.48 -18.48
N ILE A 197 -6.90 -2.68 -18.18
CA ILE A 197 -6.26 -3.95 -18.57
C ILE A 197 -6.18 -4.07 -20.10
N ASN A 198 -7.23 -3.70 -20.83
CA ASN A 198 -7.24 -3.73 -22.27
C ASN A 198 -6.19 -2.77 -22.87
N ASN A 199 -6.00 -1.59 -22.28
CA ASN A 199 -4.97 -0.64 -22.70
C ASN A 199 -3.54 -1.18 -22.47
N LEU A 200 -3.30 -1.98 -21.42
CA LEU A 200 -2.01 -2.66 -21.22
C LEU A 200 -1.69 -3.66 -22.34
N ASN A 201 -2.72 -4.35 -22.88
CA ASN A 201 -2.54 -5.36 -23.92
C ASN A 201 -2.33 -4.76 -25.32
N ILE A 202 -2.73 -3.52 -25.56
CA ILE A 202 -2.52 -2.80 -26.83
C ILE A 202 -1.09 -2.25 -26.93
N SER A 203 -0.42 -2.05 -25.79
CA SER A 203 0.94 -1.48 -25.71
C SER A 203 2.06 -2.54 -25.84
N LYS A 204 1.72 -3.76 -26.27
CA LYS A 204 2.65 -4.83 -26.67
C LYS A 204 2.86 -4.77 -28.18
#